data_69b10e41270a91e341ef9664e5c7802a
#
_entry.id   69b10e41270a91e341ef9664e5c7802a
#
_cell.length_a   1.000
_cell.length_b   1.000
_cell.length_c   1.000
_cell.angle_alpha   90.00
_cell.angle_beta   90.00
_cell.angle_gamma   90.00
#
_symmetry.space_group_name_H-M   'P 1'
#
loop_
_entity.id
_entity.type
_entity.pdbx_description
1 polymer ?
#
loop_
_entity_poly.entity_id
_entity_poly.type
_entity_poly.pdbx_seq_one_letter_code
_entity_poly.pdbx_strand_id
1 'polypeptide(L)'
;MTKQFKIALTFGRFNLLHKGHIDLFKQMADSADEFCIGVSTGPNNLTYRHRADVIQKALNSDYPYGTSMGLFPKRQPFDLLREVSPSIDPDQVVFYVGEDQYKLAKAVERSLGYSIRIIPRLTSSTLVRQAIDTEDWDLLTGMIPGSIINDVIQLHLTNA
;
A
#
# COMPACT_ATOMS: atom_id res chain seq x y z
N MET A 1 -12.37 -15.34 15.08
CA MET A 1 -11.54 -16.25 14.28
C MET A 1 -10.07 -15.85 14.35
N THR A 2 -9.20 -16.84 14.49
CA THR A 2 -7.76 -16.60 14.44
C THR A 2 -7.34 -16.29 13.01
N LYS A 3 -6.62 -15.21 12.81
CA LYS A 3 -6.13 -14.85 11.49
C LYS A 3 -4.93 -15.71 11.11
N GLN A 4 -4.71 -15.90 9.82
CA GLN A 4 -3.71 -16.82 9.30
C GLN A 4 -2.27 -16.41 9.64
N PHE A 5 -2.02 -15.09 9.64
CA PHE A 5 -0.67 -14.55 9.87
C PHE A 5 -0.66 -13.60 11.06
N LYS A 6 0.51 -13.43 11.64
CA LYS A 6 0.70 -12.43 12.69
C LYS A 6 0.87 -11.03 12.10
N ILE A 7 1.67 -10.91 11.04
CA ILE A 7 1.93 -9.64 10.38
C ILE A 7 1.80 -9.78 8.86
N ALA A 8 1.11 -8.81 8.25
CA ALA A 8 1.09 -8.60 6.81
C ALA A 8 1.90 -7.34 6.48
N LEU A 9 2.68 -7.42 5.43
CA LEU A 9 3.55 -6.33 4.99
C LEU A 9 3.27 -5.98 3.54
N THR A 10 3.37 -4.71 3.21
CA THR A 10 3.45 -4.24 1.84
C THR A 10 4.40 -3.07 1.75
N PHE A 11 4.85 -2.76 0.54
CA PHE A 11 5.76 -1.66 0.30
C PHE A 11 5.46 -1.07 -1.08
N GLY A 12 5.45 0.25 -1.18
CA GLY A 12 5.21 0.90 -2.45
C GLY A 12 5.29 2.41 -2.37
N ARG A 13 5.14 3.04 -3.52
CA ARG A 13 5.07 4.50 -3.61
C ARG A 13 3.69 5.03 -3.26
N PHE A 14 2.63 4.30 -3.64
CA PHE A 14 1.23 4.71 -3.47
C PHE A 14 0.97 6.11 -4.04
N ASN A 15 1.47 6.33 -5.23
CA ASN A 15 1.44 7.62 -5.91
C ASN A 15 0.84 7.43 -7.32
N LEU A 16 -0.44 7.58 -7.50
CA LEU A 16 -1.48 8.02 -6.58
C LEU A 16 -2.20 6.84 -5.93
N LEU A 17 -2.69 7.04 -4.72
CA LEU A 17 -3.48 6.04 -4.02
C LEU A 17 -4.85 5.87 -4.71
N HIS A 18 -5.30 4.63 -4.85
CA HIS A 18 -6.57 4.28 -5.49
C HIS A 18 -7.22 3.05 -4.85
N LYS A 19 -8.41 2.69 -5.32
CA LYS A 19 -9.17 1.57 -4.75
C LYS A 19 -8.43 0.24 -4.80
N GLY A 20 -7.58 0.03 -5.81
CA GLY A 20 -6.74 -1.16 -5.86
C GLY A 20 -5.80 -1.29 -4.67
N HIS A 21 -5.20 -0.19 -4.24
CA HIS A 21 -4.38 -0.16 -3.04
C HIS A 21 -5.22 -0.41 -1.78
N ILE A 22 -6.41 0.20 -1.71
CA ILE A 22 -7.31 0.01 -0.56
C ILE A 22 -7.74 -1.45 -0.46
N ASP A 23 -8.05 -2.09 -1.57
CA ASP A 23 -8.39 -3.51 -1.60
C ASP A 23 -7.22 -4.38 -1.09
N LEU A 24 -6.00 -4.05 -1.48
CA LEU A 24 -4.80 -4.72 -0.97
C LEU A 24 -4.70 -4.58 0.55
N PHE A 25 -4.88 -3.38 1.08
CA PHE A 25 -4.84 -3.14 2.53
C PHE A 25 -5.93 -3.91 3.26
N LYS A 26 -7.12 -4.01 2.66
CA LYS A 26 -8.22 -4.79 3.22
C LYS A 26 -7.85 -6.27 3.34
N GLN A 27 -7.28 -6.83 2.31
CA GLN A 27 -6.84 -8.22 2.33
C GLN A 27 -5.75 -8.46 3.37
N MET A 28 -4.84 -7.51 3.54
CA MET A 28 -3.82 -7.57 4.59
C MET A 28 -4.47 -7.59 5.98
N ALA A 29 -5.41 -6.68 6.22
CA ALA A 29 -6.11 -6.60 7.50
C ALA A 29 -6.92 -7.86 7.81
N ASP A 30 -7.52 -8.47 6.79
CA ASP A 30 -8.31 -9.68 6.94
C ASP A 30 -7.45 -10.91 7.23
N SER A 31 -6.20 -10.93 6.80
CA SER A 31 -5.32 -12.10 6.89
C SER A 31 -4.36 -12.11 8.08
N ALA A 32 -4.16 -10.98 8.74
CA ALA A 32 -3.14 -10.86 9.79
C ALA A 32 -3.65 -10.03 10.98
N ASP A 33 -3.06 -10.31 12.15
CA ASP A 33 -3.38 -9.57 13.37
C ASP A 33 -2.94 -8.10 13.28
N GLU A 34 -1.81 -7.87 12.61
CA GLU A 34 -1.26 -6.53 12.39
C GLU A 34 -0.84 -6.40 10.94
N PHE A 35 -0.82 -5.18 10.42
CA PHE A 35 -0.24 -4.94 9.11
C PHE A 35 0.60 -3.67 9.10
N CYS A 36 1.62 -3.67 8.27
CA CYS A 36 2.54 -2.56 8.11
C CYS A 36 2.65 -2.18 6.65
N ILE A 37 2.61 -0.87 6.39
CA ILE A 37 2.74 -0.31 5.05
C ILE A 37 4.04 0.47 5.00
N GLY A 38 4.97 0.02 4.17
CA GLY A 38 6.18 0.77 3.88
C GLY A 38 5.93 1.73 2.72
N VAL A 39 6.04 3.02 2.98
CA VAL A 39 5.87 4.04 1.96
C VAL A 39 7.25 4.47 1.48
N SER A 40 7.50 4.32 0.18
CA SER A 40 8.79 4.67 -0.41
C SER A 40 9.04 6.17 -0.36
N THR A 41 10.20 6.56 0.12
CA THR A 41 10.62 7.96 0.10
C THR A 41 11.13 8.38 -1.28
N GLY A 42 11.58 7.43 -2.10
CA GLY A 42 12.12 7.72 -3.42
C GLY A 42 13.42 8.51 -3.40
N PRO A 43 13.90 8.95 -4.56
CA PRO A 43 15.14 9.72 -4.66
C PRO A 43 15.01 11.14 -4.09
N ASN A 44 13.80 11.72 -4.10
CA ASN A 44 13.51 12.95 -3.37
C ASN A 44 12.28 12.73 -2.51
N ASN A 45 12.28 13.29 -1.34
CA ASN A 45 11.32 13.03 -0.27
C ASN A 45 10.07 13.92 -0.34
N LEU A 46 9.93 14.71 -1.41
CA LEU A 46 9.02 15.86 -1.43
C LEU A 46 7.56 15.50 -1.17
N THR A 47 7.12 14.32 -1.60
CA THR A 47 5.71 13.94 -1.49
C THR A 47 5.45 12.84 -0.47
N TYR A 48 6.49 12.33 0.19
CA TYR A 48 6.35 11.24 1.13
C TYR A 48 5.27 11.51 2.20
N ARG A 49 5.33 12.67 2.84
CA ARG A 49 4.39 13.02 3.91
C ARG A 49 2.96 13.12 3.40
N HIS A 50 2.76 13.75 2.24
CA HIS A 50 1.45 13.84 1.62
C HIS A 50 0.89 12.46 1.28
N ARG A 51 1.72 11.58 0.72
CA ARG A 51 1.29 10.23 0.37
C ARG A 51 0.92 9.42 1.62
N ALA A 52 1.73 9.51 2.66
CA ALA A 52 1.45 8.85 3.94
C ALA A 52 0.17 9.40 4.57
N ASP A 53 -0.04 10.70 4.54
CA ASP A 53 -1.25 11.33 5.09
C ASP A 53 -2.51 10.88 4.34
N VAL A 54 -2.44 10.76 3.02
CA VAL A 54 -3.57 10.28 2.21
C VAL A 54 -3.91 8.83 2.56
N ILE A 55 -2.91 7.98 2.73
CA ILE A 55 -3.11 6.59 3.16
C ILE A 55 -3.77 6.56 4.54
N GLN A 56 -3.25 7.33 5.48
CA GLN A 56 -3.78 7.39 6.84
C GLN A 56 -5.25 7.83 6.85
N LYS A 57 -5.59 8.85 6.07
CA LYS A 57 -6.95 9.35 5.96
C LYS A 57 -7.89 8.30 5.36
N ALA A 58 -7.45 7.61 4.31
CA ALA A 58 -8.23 6.55 3.70
C ALA A 58 -8.51 5.42 4.70
N LEU A 59 -7.48 4.99 5.42
CA LEU A 59 -7.61 3.90 6.38
C LEU A 59 -8.50 4.27 7.56
N ASN A 60 -8.40 5.49 8.06
CA ASN A 60 -9.27 5.96 9.16
C ASN A 60 -10.73 6.01 8.76
N SER A 61 -11.03 6.30 7.48
CA SER A 61 -12.40 6.35 6.97
C SER A 61 -12.95 4.97 6.65
N ASP A 62 -12.12 4.13 6.01
CA ASP A 62 -12.56 2.84 5.46
C ASP A 62 -12.30 1.67 6.43
N TYR A 63 -11.40 1.86 7.40
CA TYR A 63 -11.02 0.83 8.39
C TYR A 63 -10.98 1.38 9.80
N PRO A 64 -12.12 1.85 10.34
CA PRO A 64 -12.14 2.45 11.68
C PRO A 64 -11.84 1.45 12.81
N TYR A 65 -11.95 0.16 12.55
CA TYR A 65 -11.73 -0.90 13.55
C TYR A 65 -10.44 -1.67 13.28
N GLY A 66 -9.54 -1.09 12.51
CA GLY A 66 -8.45 -1.84 11.93
C GLY A 66 -7.48 -2.44 12.91
N THR A 67 -6.84 -3.44 12.43
CA THR A 67 -5.58 -4.00 12.84
C THR A 67 -4.57 -2.86 13.04
N SER A 68 -3.67 -2.99 13.99
CA SER A 68 -2.65 -1.96 14.18
C SER A 68 -1.84 -1.77 12.90
N MET A 69 -1.50 -0.52 12.61
CA MET A 69 -0.89 -0.14 11.35
C MET A 69 0.32 0.75 11.61
N GLY A 70 1.37 0.51 10.83
CA GLY A 70 2.53 1.39 10.80
C GLY A 70 2.78 1.92 9.40
N LEU A 71 3.11 3.20 9.30
CA LEU A 71 3.60 3.83 8.07
C LEU A 71 5.08 4.12 8.26
N PHE A 72 5.89 3.64 7.31
CA PHE A 72 7.34 3.74 7.43
C PHE A 72 7.95 4.40 6.19
N PRO A 73 8.78 5.45 6.39
CA PRO A 73 9.51 6.07 5.29
C PRO A 73 10.67 5.17 4.88
N LYS A 74 10.48 4.34 3.87
CA LYS A 74 11.51 3.40 3.43
C LYS A 74 11.89 3.66 1.98
N ARG A 75 13.17 3.57 1.70
CA ARG A 75 13.68 3.67 0.33
C ARG A 75 13.50 2.38 -0.45
N GLN A 76 13.67 1.24 0.23
CA GLN A 76 13.60 -0.08 -0.39
C GLN A 76 12.79 -1.04 0.48
N PRO A 77 12.12 -2.01 -0.14
CA PRO A 77 11.30 -2.97 0.60
C PRO A 77 12.06 -3.71 1.71
N PHE A 78 13.31 -4.07 1.46
CA PHE A 78 14.10 -4.82 2.43
C PHE A 78 14.40 -4.05 3.71
N ASP A 79 14.33 -2.73 3.69
CA ASP A 79 14.50 -1.93 4.91
C ASP A 79 13.36 -2.20 5.90
N LEU A 80 12.12 -2.29 5.40
CA LEU A 80 10.97 -2.65 6.23
C LEU A 80 11.08 -4.09 6.72
N LEU A 81 11.42 -5.01 5.83
CA LEU A 81 11.49 -6.43 6.15
C LEU A 81 12.56 -6.73 7.19
N ARG A 82 13.68 -6.02 7.18
CA ARG A 82 14.74 -6.16 8.19
C ARG A 82 14.29 -5.77 9.59
N GLU A 83 13.41 -4.78 9.70
CA GLU A 83 12.90 -4.35 11.01
C GLU A 83 11.98 -5.39 11.64
N VAL A 84 11.25 -6.12 10.81
CA VAL A 84 10.29 -7.14 11.26
C VAL A 84 10.96 -8.50 11.50
N SER A 85 11.90 -8.86 10.65
CA SER A 85 12.49 -10.19 10.55
C SER A 85 13.07 -10.79 11.83
N PRO A 86 13.76 -10.02 12.71
CA PRO A 86 14.45 -10.67 13.85
C PRO A 86 13.53 -11.21 14.93
N SER A 87 12.28 -10.81 14.98
CA SER A 87 11.40 -11.09 16.13
C SER A 87 10.23 -12.03 15.84
N ILE A 88 10.02 -12.41 14.58
CA ILE A 88 8.85 -13.18 14.18
C ILE A 88 9.26 -14.32 13.26
N ASP A 89 8.67 -15.49 13.46
CA ASP A 89 8.90 -16.63 12.57
C ASP A 89 8.44 -16.27 11.15
N PRO A 90 9.24 -16.63 10.13
CA PRO A 90 8.92 -16.33 8.74
C PRO A 90 7.55 -16.84 8.28
N ASP A 91 7.09 -17.97 8.80
CA ASP A 91 5.78 -18.54 8.46
C ASP A 91 4.61 -17.76 9.04
N GLN A 92 4.87 -16.81 9.95
CA GLN A 92 3.88 -15.91 10.52
C GLN A 92 3.80 -14.57 9.79
N VAL A 93 4.58 -14.40 8.73
CA VAL A 93 4.67 -13.15 7.98
C VAL A 93 4.21 -13.38 6.56
N VAL A 94 3.36 -12.50 6.04
CA VAL A 94 2.94 -12.50 4.64
C VAL A 94 3.27 -11.16 4.00
N PHE A 95 3.88 -11.21 2.82
CA PHE A 95 4.22 -10.03 2.03
C PHE A 95 3.26 -9.91 0.85
N TYR A 96 2.55 -8.78 0.79
CA TYR A 96 1.58 -8.49 -0.26
C TYR A 96 2.18 -7.55 -1.29
N VAL A 97 2.01 -7.87 -2.56
CA VAL A 97 2.44 -7.03 -3.68
C VAL A 97 1.41 -7.05 -4.79
N GLY A 98 1.43 -6.05 -5.66
CA GLY A 98 0.72 -6.11 -6.93
C GLY A 98 1.43 -7.04 -7.91
N GLU A 99 0.71 -7.46 -8.94
CA GLU A 99 1.25 -8.41 -9.93
C GLU A 99 2.44 -7.87 -10.72
N ASP A 100 2.60 -6.54 -10.78
CA ASP A 100 3.75 -5.89 -11.41
C ASP A 100 5.05 -6.05 -10.60
N GLN A 101 4.96 -6.48 -9.34
CA GLN A 101 6.12 -6.68 -8.46
C GLN A 101 6.39 -8.16 -8.17
N TYR A 102 6.03 -9.02 -9.09
CA TYR A 102 6.22 -10.46 -8.96
C TYR A 102 7.67 -10.86 -8.64
N LYS A 103 8.63 -10.23 -9.32
CA LYS A 103 10.05 -10.54 -9.11
C LYS A 103 10.50 -10.22 -7.68
N LEU A 104 10.04 -9.09 -7.14
CA LEU A 104 10.31 -8.71 -5.77
C LEU A 104 9.72 -9.72 -4.79
N ALA A 105 8.48 -10.14 -5.01
CA ALA A 105 7.82 -11.13 -4.17
C ALA A 105 8.62 -12.44 -4.14
N LYS A 106 9.07 -12.92 -5.29
CA LYS A 106 9.87 -14.13 -5.36
C LYS A 106 11.21 -13.99 -4.65
N ALA A 107 11.86 -12.84 -4.74
CA ALA A 107 13.10 -12.59 -4.02
C ALA A 107 12.90 -12.61 -2.50
N VAL A 108 11.82 -12.04 -2.02
CA VAL A 108 11.45 -12.04 -0.59
C VAL A 108 11.18 -13.47 -0.11
N GLU A 109 10.42 -14.23 -0.87
CA GLU A 109 10.12 -15.64 -0.54
C GLU A 109 11.41 -16.45 -0.40
N ARG A 110 12.32 -16.31 -1.35
CA ARG A 110 13.60 -17.06 -1.35
C ARG A 110 14.55 -16.62 -0.24
N SER A 111 14.64 -15.32 0.00
CA SER A 111 15.64 -14.76 0.92
C SER A 111 15.20 -14.81 2.38
N LEU A 112 13.91 -14.66 2.65
CA LEU A 112 13.39 -14.50 4.01
C LEU A 112 12.42 -15.61 4.43
N GLY A 113 11.96 -16.42 3.48
CA GLY A 113 11.02 -17.50 3.77
C GLY A 113 9.60 -17.04 4.08
N TYR A 114 9.27 -15.78 3.79
CA TYR A 114 7.92 -15.24 4.00
C TYR A 114 6.95 -15.83 2.99
N SER A 115 5.69 -16.01 3.41
CA SER A 115 4.59 -16.22 2.48
C SER A 115 4.39 -14.98 1.64
N ILE A 116 4.00 -15.16 0.39
CA ILE A 116 3.72 -14.04 -0.51
C ILE A 116 2.31 -14.14 -1.05
N ARG A 117 1.67 -12.99 -1.26
CA ARG A 117 0.36 -12.87 -1.91
C ARG A 117 0.47 -11.84 -3.02
N ILE A 118 0.06 -12.21 -4.22
CA ILE A 118 0.11 -11.35 -5.38
C ILE A 118 -1.32 -10.96 -5.72
N ILE A 119 -1.61 -9.66 -5.68
CA ILE A 119 -2.95 -9.12 -5.87
C ILE A 119 -3.10 -8.66 -7.31
N PRO A 120 -4.17 -9.08 -8.02
CA PRO A 120 -4.45 -8.60 -9.36
C PRO A 120 -4.63 -7.08 -9.39
N ARG A 121 -4.19 -6.48 -10.47
CA ARG A 121 -4.29 -5.04 -10.66
C ARG A 121 -5.70 -4.66 -11.08
N LEU A 122 -6.46 -3.99 -10.21
CA LEU A 122 -7.82 -3.55 -10.48
C LEU A 122 -7.87 -2.19 -11.17
N THR A 123 -6.88 -1.34 -10.91
CA THR A 123 -6.72 -0.04 -11.56
C THR A 123 -5.24 0.35 -11.47
N SER A 124 -4.91 1.52 -11.99
CA SER A 124 -3.52 1.99 -11.98
C SER A 124 -3.44 3.48 -11.69
N SER A 125 -2.33 3.91 -11.13
CA SER A 125 -2.05 5.33 -10.93
C SER A 125 -2.00 6.10 -12.26
N THR A 126 -1.58 5.44 -13.33
CA THR A 126 -1.57 6.05 -14.68
C THR A 126 -2.99 6.41 -15.11
N LEU A 127 -3.95 5.50 -14.94
CA LEU A 127 -5.35 5.77 -15.27
C LEU A 127 -5.94 6.88 -14.40
N VAL A 128 -5.58 6.91 -13.12
CA VAL A 128 -6.01 7.97 -12.21
C VAL A 128 -5.50 9.34 -12.69
N ARG A 129 -4.22 9.42 -13.05
CA ARG A 129 -3.65 10.67 -13.56
C ARG A 129 -4.34 11.12 -14.85
N GLN A 130 -4.60 10.19 -15.77
CA GLN A 130 -5.32 10.50 -17.00
C GLN A 130 -6.72 11.03 -16.72
N ALA A 131 -7.45 10.43 -15.80
CA ALA A 131 -8.79 10.90 -15.43
C ALA A 131 -8.75 12.33 -14.87
N ILE A 132 -7.76 12.64 -14.03
CA ILE A 132 -7.59 14.01 -13.50
C ILE A 132 -7.26 14.98 -14.63
N ASP A 133 -6.32 14.64 -15.50
CA ASP A 133 -5.84 15.50 -16.56
C ASP A 133 -6.94 15.78 -17.61
N THR A 134 -7.82 14.84 -17.85
CA THR A 134 -8.94 14.98 -18.77
C THR A 134 -10.23 15.43 -18.09
N GLU A 135 -10.19 15.69 -16.79
CA GLU A 135 -11.34 16.10 -15.97
C GLU A 135 -12.52 15.12 -16.08
N ASP A 136 -12.20 13.82 -16.18
CA ASP A 136 -13.21 12.77 -16.20
C ASP A 136 -13.55 12.36 -14.76
N TRP A 137 -14.37 13.20 -14.12
CA TRP A 137 -14.69 13.05 -12.70
C TRP A 137 -15.52 11.81 -12.41
N ASP A 138 -16.37 11.39 -13.34
CA ASP A 138 -17.15 10.17 -13.16
C ASP A 138 -16.26 8.94 -13.11
N LEU A 139 -15.28 8.86 -14.00
CA LEU A 139 -14.29 7.78 -13.98
C LEU A 139 -13.45 7.83 -12.70
N LEU A 140 -13.03 9.02 -12.30
CA LEU A 140 -12.21 9.21 -11.11
C LEU A 140 -12.93 8.74 -9.84
N THR A 141 -14.22 9.06 -9.69
CA THR A 141 -15.01 8.62 -8.52
C THR A 141 -15.13 7.11 -8.45
N GLY A 142 -15.05 6.42 -9.57
CA GLY A 142 -15.01 4.95 -9.61
C GLY A 142 -13.68 4.34 -9.18
N MET A 143 -12.58 5.12 -9.21
CA MET A 143 -11.24 4.65 -8.92
C MET A 143 -10.70 5.09 -7.56
N ILE A 144 -11.22 6.16 -6.98
CA ILE A 144 -10.71 6.75 -5.74
C ILE A 144 -11.83 6.81 -4.70
N PRO A 145 -11.57 6.38 -3.45
CA PRO A 145 -12.54 6.58 -2.37
C PRO A 145 -12.90 8.06 -2.19
N GLY A 146 -14.18 8.35 -1.97
CA GLY A 146 -14.66 9.72 -1.83
C GLY A 146 -13.96 10.52 -0.73
N SER A 147 -13.56 9.84 0.35
CA SER A 147 -12.89 10.46 1.49
C SER A 147 -11.55 11.12 1.15
N ILE A 148 -10.87 10.67 0.08
CA ILE A 148 -9.53 11.13 -0.27
C ILE A 148 -9.43 11.70 -1.68
N ILE A 149 -10.53 11.81 -2.41
CA ILE A 149 -10.49 12.19 -3.82
C ILE A 149 -9.86 13.58 -4.03
N ASN A 150 -10.19 14.54 -3.19
CA ASN A 150 -9.62 15.90 -3.29
C ASN A 150 -8.12 15.88 -2.96
N ASP A 151 -7.71 15.07 -1.99
CA ASP A 151 -6.30 14.95 -1.60
C ASP A 151 -5.47 14.33 -2.73
N VAL A 152 -6.03 13.33 -3.42
CA VAL A 152 -5.35 12.68 -4.55
C VAL A 152 -5.22 13.65 -5.74
N ILE A 153 -6.27 14.40 -6.05
CA ILE A 153 -6.23 15.44 -7.09
C ILE A 153 -5.15 16.44 -6.78
N GLN A 154 -5.14 16.97 -5.56
CA GLN A 154 -4.17 17.98 -5.14
C GLN A 154 -2.74 17.43 -5.21
N LEU A 155 -2.52 16.20 -4.80
CA LEU A 155 -1.22 15.56 -4.85
C LEU A 155 -0.70 15.46 -6.29
N HIS A 156 -1.57 15.09 -7.23
CA HIS A 156 -1.21 15.02 -8.65
C HIS A 156 -0.85 16.40 -9.22
N LEU A 157 -1.67 17.41 -8.91
CA LEU A 157 -1.45 18.76 -9.43
C LEU A 157 -0.17 19.40 -8.88
N THR A 158 0.24 19.07 -7.67
CA THR A 158 1.47 19.63 -7.08
C THR A 158 2.73 18.88 -7.50
N ASN A 159 2.60 17.67 -8.07
CA ASN A 159 3.72 16.83 -8.50
C ASN A 159 3.90 16.82 -10.01
N ALA A 160 3.29 17.71 -10.68
CA ALA A 160 3.39 17.81 -12.13
C ALA A 160 4.81 18.11 -12.61
#